data_58bd5f6ef884bc4cb5aa2a378111e97b
#
_entry.id   58bd5f6ef884bc4cb5aa2a378111e97b
#
_cell.length_a   1.000
_cell.length_b   1.000
_cell.length_c   1.000
_cell.angle_alpha   90.00
_cell.angle_beta   90.00
_cell.angle_gamma   90.00
#
_symmetry.space_group_name_H-M   'P 1'
#
loop_
_entity.id
_entity.type
_entity.pdbx_description
1 polymer ?
#
loop_
_entity_poly.entity_id
_entity_poly.type
_entity_poly.pdbx_seq_one_letter_code
_entity_poly.pdbx_strand_id
1 'polypeptide(L)'
;TLRSFPFILMSYRYMRVIVMFDLPVLSSAQRREYTRFRKYLLKSGFVMQQESIYSKLALNTSIAQRIEDNVRKNKPPEGLVQMLTITEKQYGRMELLVGEVTSEVIQSDERLIIL
;
A
#
# COMPACT_ATOMS: atom_id res chain seq x y z
N THR A 1 3.38 -5.23 29.07
CA THR A 1 3.99 -4.05 29.66
C THR A 1 3.26 -2.78 29.26
N LEU A 2 3.49 -1.74 30.00
CA LEU A 2 2.89 -0.45 29.72
C LEU A 2 3.31 0.10 28.35
N ARG A 3 4.47 -0.27 27.88
CA ARG A 3 4.96 0.17 26.56
C ARG A 3 4.22 -0.52 25.43
N SER A 4 3.91 -1.79 25.58
CA SER A 4 3.24 -2.52 24.51
C SER A 4 1.76 -2.20 24.45
N PHE A 5 1.16 -1.79 25.55
CA PHE A 5 -0.27 -1.52 25.58
C PHE A 5 -0.68 -0.38 24.61
N PRO A 6 -0.04 0.81 24.66
CA PRO A 6 -0.37 1.86 23.70
C PRO A 6 -0.07 1.45 22.25
N PHE A 7 1.01 0.68 22.04
CA PHE A 7 1.35 0.19 20.71
C PHE A 7 0.23 -0.70 20.15
N ILE A 8 -0.29 -1.61 20.97
CA ILE A 8 -1.37 -2.48 20.56
C ILE A 8 -2.62 -1.68 20.18
N LEU A 9 -2.98 -0.68 20.98
CA LEU A 9 -4.11 0.18 20.67
C LEU A 9 -3.90 0.93 19.35
N MET A 10 -2.70 1.41 19.09
CA MET A 10 -2.38 2.08 17.86
C MET A 10 -2.50 1.13 16.66
N SER A 11 -2.08 -0.14 16.82
CA SER A 11 -2.21 -1.14 15.76
C SER A 11 -3.66 -1.34 15.34
N TYR A 12 -4.59 -1.29 16.27
CA TYR A 12 -6.02 -1.42 15.95
C TYR A 12 -6.57 -0.19 15.25
N ARG A 13 -6.03 0.97 15.51
CA ARG A 13 -6.46 2.22 14.87
C ARG A 13 -5.87 2.38 13.49
N TYR A 14 -4.64 1.95 13.31
CA TYR A 14 -3.95 2.09 12.04
C TYR A 14 -4.56 1.15 11.03
N MET A 15 -4.73 1.68 9.83
CA MET A 15 -5.27 0.95 8.70
C MET A 15 -4.22 0.87 7.62
N ARG A 16 -4.37 -0.11 6.75
CA ARG A 16 -3.50 -0.28 5.58
C ARG A 16 -4.37 -0.37 4.35
N VAL A 17 -4.18 0.56 3.43
CA VAL A 17 -4.88 0.55 2.15
C VAL A 17 -3.98 -0.15 1.14
N ILE A 18 -4.49 -1.22 0.55
CA ILE A 18 -3.74 -2.04 -0.41
C ILE A 18 -4.40 -1.88 -1.77
N VAL A 19 -3.60 -1.58 -2.77
CA VAL A 19 -4.05 -1.45 -4.16
C VAL A 19 -3.32 -2.50 -4.98
N MET A 20 -4.10 -3.31 -5.70
CA MET A 20 -3.59 -4.36 -6.57
C MET A 20 -4.12 -4.09 -7.96
N PHE A 21 -3.28 -4.23 -8.98
CA PHE A 21 -3.74 -3.94 -10.32
C PHE A 21 -3.07 -4.81 -11.37
N ASP A 22 -3.81 -5.02 -12.45
CA ASP A 22 -3.34 -5.70 -13.63
C ASP A 22 -3.80 -4.84 -14.80
N LEU A 23 -2.89 -4.06 -15.36
CA LEU A 23 -3.20 -3.07 -16.38
C LEU A 23 -2.61 -3.50 -17.72
N PRO A 24 -3.35 -3.28 -18.83
CA PRO A 24 -2.81 -3.60 -20.15
C PRO A 24 -1.68 -2.64 -20.53
N VAL A 25 -0.69 -3.14 -21.26
CA VAL A 25 0.48 -2.36 -21.68
C VAL A 25 0.81 -2.57 -23.16
N LEU A 26 -0.19 -2.95 -23.96
CA LEU A 26 0.02 -3.25 -25.37
C LEU A 26 0.16 -2.00 -26.21
N SER A 27 -0.65 -0.99 -25.99
CA SER A 27 -0.59 0.26 -26.73
C SER A 27 0.21 1.31 -25.98
N SER A 28 0.63 2.36 -26.70
CA SER A 28 1.33 3.47 -26.04
C SER A 28 0.43 4.20 -25.06
N ALA A 29 -0.86 4.31 -25.36
CA ALA A 29 -1.83 4.93 -24.45
C ALA A 29 -1.97 4.12 -23.18
N GLN A 30 -2.02 2.80 -23.28
CA GLN A 30 -2.09 1.91 -22.12
C GLN A 30 -0.84 2.01 -21.27
N ARG A 31 0.33 2.07 -21.89
CA ARG A 31 1.60 2.21 -21.17
C ARG A 31 1.67 3.56 -20.44
N ARG A 32 1.15 4.62 -21.04
CA ARG A 32 1.09 5.93 -20.37
C ARG A 32 0.19 5.88 -19.14
N GLU A 33 -0.96 5.21 -19.23
CA GLU A 33 -1.88 5.08 -18.10
C GLU A 33 -1.27 4.24 -16.98
N TYR A 34 -0.58 3.16 -17.32
CA TYR A 34 0.16 2.36 -16.35
C TYR A 34 1.17 3.21 -15.60
N THR A 35 1.98 3.96 -16.34
CA THR A 35 3.02 4.80 -15.75
C THR A 35 2.40 5.92 -14.91
N ARG A 36 1.32 6.53 -15.39
CA ARG A 36 0.63 7.60 -14.67
C ARG A 36 0.08 7.08 -13.33
N PHE A 37 -0.59 5.94 -13.36
CA PHE A 37 -1.19 5.38 -12.14
C PHE A 37 -0.12 4.98 -11.13
N ARG A 38 0.94 4.34 -11.59
CA ARG A 38 2.06 3.96 -10.74
C ARG A 38 2.70 5.20 -10.11
N LYS A 39 2.94 6.24 -10.88
CA LYS A 39 3.50 7.49 -10.36
C LYS A 39 2.56 8.15 -9.36
N TYR A 40 1.27 8.12 -9.63
CA TYR A 40 0.28 8.65 -8.71
C TYR A 40 0.39 7.94 -7.36
N LEU A 41 0.42 6.62 -7.36
CA LEU A 41 0.51 5.85 -6.12
C LEU A 41 1.78 6.20 -5.34
N LEU A 42 2.92 6.24 -6.01
CA LEU A 42 4.19 6.56 -5.36
C LEU A 42 4.21 7.98 -4.80
N LYS A 43 3.72 8.94 -5.57
CA LYS A 43 3.65 10.35 -5.11
C LYS A 43 2.69 10.51 -3.94
N SER A 44 1.66 9.70 -3.89
CA SER A 44 0.68 9.74 -2.81
C SER A 44 1.16 9.08 -1.53
N GLY A 45 2.35 8.50 -1.55
CA GLY A 45 2.92 7.88 -0.37
C GLY A 45 2.72 6.37 -0.27
N PHE A 46 2.21 5.74 -1.33
CA PHE A 46 2.14 4.29 -1.37
C PHE A 46 3.54 3.71 -1.52
N VAL A 47 3.75 2.56 -0.93
CA VAL A 47 5.00 1.79 -1.02
C VAL A 47 4.74 0.55 -1.84
N MET A 48 5.63 0.26 -2.77
CA MET A 48 5.53 -0.96 -3.58
C MET A 48 5.92 -2.17 -2.73
N GLN A 49 5.00 -3.11 -2.61
CA GLN A 49 5.27 -4.38 -1.92
C GLN A 49 5.70 -5.46 -2.89
N GLN A 50 5.02 -5.52 -3.99
CA GLN A 50 5.32 -6.36 -5.13
C GLN A 50 5.00 -5.54 -6.36
N GLU A 51 5.38 -6.06 -7.53
CA GLU A 51 5.26 -5.37 -8.78
C GLU A 51 3.81 -5.09 -9.10
N SER A 52 2.93 -4.74 -8.75
CA SER A 52 1.53 -4.41 -8.99
C SER A 52 0.71 -4.44 -7.70
N ILE A 53 1.42 -4.42 -6.57
CA ILE A 53 0.78 -4.36 -5.26
C ILE A 53 1.44 -3.25 -4.46
N TYR A 54 0.64 -2.26 -4.10
CA TYR A 54 1.09 -1.09 -3.37
C TYR A 54 0.25 -0.93 -2.11
N SER A 55 0.85 -0.40 -1.06
CA SER A 55 0.12 -0.18 0.18
C SER A 55 0.49 1.14 0.81
N LYS A 56 -0.42 1.67 1.61
CA LYS A 56 -0.19 2.90 2.36
C LYS A 56 -0.82 2.80 3.74
N LEU A 57 -0.05 3.19 4.73
CA LEU A 57 -0.52 3.26 6.11
C LEU A 57 -1.45 4.47 6.28
N ALA A 58 -2.55 4.27 6.97
CA ALA A 58 -3.47 5.34 7.35
C ALA A 58 -3.63 5.33 8.86
N LEU A 59 -3.57 6.51 9.47
CA LEU A 59 -3.57 6.64 10.93
C LEU A 59 -4.92 6.30 11.55
N ASN A 60 -6.00 6.39 10.78
CA ASN A 60 -7.34 6.05 11.25
C ASN A 60 -8.26 5.79 10.05
N THR A 61 -9.49 5.41 10.35
CA THR A 61 -10.48 5.06 9.33
C THR A 61 -10.84 6.25 8.43
N SER A 62 -10.93 7.45 8.99
CA SER A 62 -11.27 8.63 8.20
C SER A 62 -10.19 8.95 7.17
N ILE A 63 -8.93 8.83 7.57
CA ILE A 63 -7.81 9.03 6.66
C ILE A 63 -7.79 7.93 5.59
N ALA A 64 -8.06 6.69 6.00
CA ALA A 64 -8.13 5.59 5.05
C ALA A 64 -9.20 5.85 3.98
N GLN A 65 -10.37 6.33 4.38
CA GLN A 65 -11.43 6.66 3.44
C GLN A 65 -11.00 7.75 2.46
N ARG A 66 -10.27 8.75 2.93
CA ARG A 66 -9.76 9.81 2.05
C ARG A 66 -8.77 9.26 1.04
N ILE A 67 -7.89 8.36 1.48
CA ILE A 67 -6.95 7.69 0.58
C ILE A 67 -7.71 6.89 -0.48
N GLU A 68 -8.72 6.13 -0.05
CA GLU A 68 -9.56 5.35 -0.96
C GLU A 68 -10.24 6.23 -2.01
N ASP A 69 -10.81 7.35 -1.57
CA ASP A 69 -11.50 8.27 -2.48
C ASP A 69 -10.53 8.84 -3.51
N ASN A 70 -9.32 9.16 -3.09
CA ASN A 70 -8.31 9.67 -4.01
C ASN A 70 -7.87 8.61 -5.02
N VAL A 71 -7.76 7.37 -4.61
CA VAL A 71 -7.45 6.27 -5.54
C VAL A 71 -8.59 6.13 -6.56
N ARG A 72 -9.83 6.16 -6.11
CA ARG A 72 -11.00 6.08 -7.01
C ARG A 72 -10.97 7.18 -8.06
N LYS A 73 -10.60 8.39 -7.66
CA LYS A 73 -10.53 9.53 -8.58
C LYS A 73 -9.42 9.40 -9.60
N ASN A 74 -8.37 8.67 -9.27
CA ASN A 74 -7.18 8.56 -10.10
C ASN A 74 -7.04 7.22 -10.80
N LYS A 75 -8.05 6.37 -10.72
CA LYS A 75 -7.99 5.05 -11.33
C LYS A 75 -7.84 5.16 -12.85
N PRO A 76 -7.15 4.19 -13.48
CA PRO A 76 -7.05 4.17 -14.93
C PRO A 76 -8.38 3.83 -15.59
N PRO A 77 -8.55 4.13 -16.89
CA PRO A 77 -9.82 3.91 -17.58
C PRO A 77 -10.11 2.44 -17.90
N GLU A 78 -9.11 1.58 -17.90
CA GLU A 78 -9.30 0.16 -18.21
C GLU A 78 -8.33 -0.69 -17.41
N GLY A 79 -8.55 -2.01 -17.46
CA GLY A 79 -7.76 -2.96 -16.70
C GLY A 79 -8.46 -3.34 -15.40
N LEU A 80 -7.76 -4.12 -14.58
CA LEU A 80 -8.28 -4.55 -13.28
C LEU A 80 -7.55 -3.77 -12.20
N VAL A 81 -8.31 -3.08 -11.35
CA VAL A 81 -7.77 -2.41 -10.17
C VAL A 81 -8.63 -2.81 -8.98
N GLN A 82 -8.01 -3.36 -7.98
CA GLN A 82 -8.69 -3.79 -6.76
C GLN A 82 -8.08 -3.07 -5.56
N MET A 83 -8.91 -2.77 -4.58
CA MET A 83 -8.47 -2.05 -3.39
C MET A 83 -9.06 -2.74 -2.16
N LEU A 84 -8.23 -2.92 -1.15
CA LEU A 84 -8.63 -3.53 0.11
C LEU A 84 -8.05 -2.72 1.25
N THR A 85 -8.89 -2.43 2.24
CA THR A 85 -8.42 -1.75 3.45
C THR A 85 -8.57 -2.69 4.63
N ILE A 86 -7.49 -2.92 5.34
CA ILE A 86 -7.45 -3.79 6.50
C ILE A 86 -6.78 -3.05 7.65
N THR A 87 -6.87 -3.60 8.85
CA THR A 87 -6.13 -3.03 9.98
C THR A 87 -4.64 -3.35 9.82
N GLU A 88 -3.81 -2.48 10.40
CA GLU A 88 -2.37 -2.73 10.39
C GLU A 88 -2.03 -4.03 11.13
N LYS A 89 -2.82 -4.38 12.12
CA LYS A 89 -2.65 -5.65 12.83
C LYS A 89 -2.88 -6.85 11.89
N GLN A 90 -3.94 -6.78 11.09
CA GLN A 90 -4.20 -7.84 10.10
C GLN A 90 -3.09 -7.89 9.06
N TYR A 91 -2.65 -6.75 8.60
CA TYR A 91 -1.56 -6.66 7.63
C TYR A 91 -0.28 -7.28 8.19
N GLY A 92 0.00 -7.06 9.48
CA GLY A 92 1.18 -7.61 10.13
C GLY A 92 1.17 -9.13 10.28
N ARG A 93 0.02 -9.78 10.04
CA ARG A 93 -0.09 -11.24 10.06
C ARG A 93 0.29 -11.88 8.74
N MET A 94 0.64 -11.07 7.73
CA MET A 94 1.07 -11.62 6.45
C MET A 94 2.32 -12.48 6.64
N GLU A 95 2.28 -13.69 6.12
CA GLU A 95 3.40 -14.62 6.19
C GLU A 95 4.18 -14.61 4.88
N LEU A 96 5.48 -14.56 4.98
CA LEU A 96 6.36 -14.71 3.84
C LEU A 96 6.72 -16.19 3.71
N LEU A 97 6.04 -16.87 2.81
CA LEU A 97 6.21 -18.32 2.65
C LEU A 97 7.42 -18.65 1.80
N VAL A 98 7.66 -17.88 0.75
CA VAL A 98 8.78 -18.05 -0.15
C VAL A 98 9.24 -16.68 -0.62
N GLY A 99 10.54 -16.50 -0.76
CA GLY A 99 11.10 -15.27 -1.27
C GLY A 99 11.83 -14.46 -0.21
N GLU A 100 12.32 -13.30 -0.63
CA GLU A 100 13.01 -12.36 0.24
C GLU A 100 12.49 -10.96 -0.02
N VAL A 101 12.54 -10.13 1.01
CA VAL A 101 12.22 -8.71 0.87
C VAL A 101 13.35 -8.06 0.08
N THR A 102 13.02 -7.19 -0.88
CA THR A 102 14.04 -6.50 -1.67
C THR A 102 14.90 -5.62 -0.78
N SER A 103 16.14 -5.36 -1.23
CA SER A 103 17.08 -4.53 -0.45
C SER A 103 16.52 -3.14 -0.18
N GLU A 104 15.80 -2.57 -1.12
CA GLU A 104 15.19 -1.24 -0.94
C GLU A 104 14.13 -1.25 0.15
N VAL A 105 13.29 -2.28 0.14
CA VAL A 105 12.25 -2.43 1.16
C VAL A 105 12.89 -2.71 2.51
N ILE A 106 13.93 -3.54 2.53
CA ILE A 106 14.68 -3.83 3.77
C ILE A 106 15.25 -2.56 4.36
N GLN A 107 15.87 -1.71 3.55
CA GLN A 107 16.42 -0.45 4.02
C GLN A 107 15.36 0.47 4.59
N SER A 108 14.21 0.54 3.94
CA SER A 108 13.10 1.33 4.45
C SER A 108 12.59 0.77 5.76
N ASP A 109 12.46 -0.53 5.86
CA ASP A 109 12.00 -1.19 7.06
C ASP A 109 12.99 -1.03 8.21
N GLU A 110 14.28 -1.14 7.92
CA GLU A 110 15.31 -0.92 8.92
C GLU A 110 15.23 0.48 9.52
N ARG A 111 15.00 1.48 8.71
CA ARG A 111 14.84 2.83 9.20
C ARG A 111 13.66 2.98 10.13
N LEU A 112 12.59 2.26 9.83
CA LEU A 112 11.38 2.30 10.66
C LEU A 112 11.53 1.48 11.93
N ILE A 113 12.20 0.35 11.84
CA ILE A 113 12.35 -0.58 12.96
C ILE A 113 13.42 -0.13 13.92
N ILE A 114 14.52 0.36 13.42
CA ILE A 114 15.62 0.84 14.25
C ILE A 114 15.20 2.07 15.03
N LEU A 115 14.31 2.81 14.45
CA LEU A 115 13.74 3.96 15.13
C LEU A 115 12.74 3.56 16.20
#